data_804ef1011bc1ad603dec8ac2948ca6ff
#
_entry.id   804ef1011bc1ad603dec8ac2948ca6ff
#
_cell.length_a   1.000
_cell.length_b   1.000
_cell.length_c   1.000
_cell.angle_alpha   90.00
_cell.angle_beta   90.00
_cell.angle_gamma   90.00
#
_symmetry.space_group_name_H-M   'P 1'
#
loop_
_entity.id
_entity.type
_entity.pdbx_description
1 polymer ?
#
loop_
_entity_poly.entity_id
_entity_poly.type
_entity_poly.pdbx_seq_one_letter_code
_entity_poly.pdbx_strand_id
1 'polypeptide(L)'
;MSTIEARVEVHDADILKRAREVIDDCAGLQEVGREVIAAVDLNARWRGEECINLLAPEAPTSPGVRALLSAEIGTRAAEGHIGRENRWFAGTRHIDEVESLCVELLKKVFHCEYADHRMCASMIGNAVVYSALTDVGDTIMSVAPPVGGHSSNRRDGPAGSHGLKIVDIPVDSVELEVDLDRFNRLAPEVRPKLVALGLTMALFPFPIQQMAETVSQWGGKIFFDGAHQLGLVAAGFYQDPLKEGADIVTGSAGKTFSGPQSGIILWDDPSITKAVTDAVFPIWAATHQVNRVAALAYSAAEFLEYGEAYMNQIVKNAQALGEALQERGIPMLASHKGFTRTHQVIADVRKFGGGLEVARQLESANIITNKNLLPTDSYDDWANPGGLRIGTIEVTRLGMREEEMKEIADFIARLLVQGETTEKVGRDVLRFRSSYQTLYYCFEHGLPE
;
A
#
# COMPACT_ATOMS: atom_id res chain seq x y z
N MET A 1 13.29 -39.72 27.78
CA MET A 1 14.18 -38.59 27.34
C MET A 1 13.32 -37.60 26.59
N SER A 2 12.92 -36.52 27.23
CA SER A 2 12.10 -35.46 26.61
C SER A 2 13.01 -34.66 25.73
N THR A 3 12.76 -34.69 24.42
CA THR A 3 13.29 -33.70 23.48
C THR A 3 12.70 -32.35 23.87
N ILE A 4 13.56 -31.48 24.40
CA ILE A 4 13.25 -30.06 24.54
C ILE A 4 13.15 -29.54 23.10
N GLU A 5 11.92 -29.41 22.58
CA GLU A 5 11.70 -28.62 21.37
C GLU A 5 12.23 -27.22 21.65
N ALA A 6 13.25 -26.82 20.91
CA ALA A 6 13.73 -25.45 20.96
C ALA A 6 12.55 -24.52 20.62
N ARG A 7 12.11 -23.71 21.59
CA ARG A 7 11.13 -22.64 21.32
C ARG A 7 11.70 -21.76 20.23
N VAL A 8 11.07 -21.73 19.06
CA VAL A 8 11.38 -20.74 18.03
C VAL A 8 10.92 -19.39 18.59
N GLU A 9 11.88 -18.57 19.03
CA GLU A 9 11.56 -17.19 19.42
C GLU A 9 11.26 -16.40 18.15
N VAL A 10 9.99 -16.13 17.92
CA VAL A 10 9.49 -15.35 16.78
C VAL A 10 9.70 -13.85 17.00
N HIS A 11 9.82 -13.42 18.24
CA HIS A 11 9.93 -12.01 18.63
C HIS A 11 11.30 -11.72 19.26
N ASP A 12 11.73 -10.47 19.16
CA ASP A 12 12.95 -9.98 19.79
C ASP A 12 12.85 -10.14 21.32
N ALA A 13 13.78 -10.93 21.89
CA ALA A 13 13.78 -11.28 23.31
C ALA A 13 14.01 -10.07 24.23
N ASP A 14 14.82 -9.11 23.80
CA ASP A 14 15.12 -7.91 24.59
C ASP A 14 13.93 -6.94 24.62
N ILE A 15 13.20 -6.83 23.51
CA ILE A 15 11.96 -6.06 23.45
C ILE A 15 10.89 -6.67 24.38
N LEU A 16 10.71 -8.00 24.32
CA LEU A 16 9.77 -8.69 25.21
C LEU A 16 10.17 -8.61 26.67
N LYS A 17 11.49 -8.65 26.96
CA LYS A 17 11.99 -8.48 28.32
C LYS A 17 11.63 -7.09 28.87
N ARG A 18 11.91 -6.03 28.13
CA ARG A 18 11.52 -4.66 28.51
C ARG A 18 10.01 -4.52 28.75
N ALA A 19 9.18 -5.12 27.90
CA ALA A 19 7.74 -5.10 28.08
C ALA A 19 7.32 -5.78 29.39
N ARG A 20 7.96 -6.91 29.78
CA ARG A 20 7.70 -7.55 31.08
C ARG A 20 8.14 -6.67 32.25
N GLU A 21 9.32 -6.06 32.17
CA GLU A 21 9.84 -5.14 33.18
C GLU A 21 8.86 -3.98 33.40
N VAL A 22 8.33 -3.35 32.33
CA VAL A 22 7.29 -2.31 32.44
C VAL A 22 6.04 -2.82 33.14
N ILE A 23 5.57 -4.04 32.87
CA ILE A 23 4.39 -4.63 33.52
C ILE A 23 4.65 -4.89 35.01
N ASP A 24 5.85 -5.40 35.35
CA ASP A 24 6.22 -5.76 36.73
C ASP A 24 6.51 -4.55 37.60
N ASP A 25 7.05 -3.47 37.04
CA ASP A 25 7.41 -2.22 37.75
C ASP A 25 6.22 -1.30 37.99
N CYS A 26 5.14 -1.41 37.21
CA CYS A 26 3.95 -0.60 37.39
C CYS A 26 3.19 -0.97 38.68
N ALA A 27 2.70 0.05 39.38
CA ALA A 27 1.93 -0.11 40.64
C ALA A 27 0.58 -0.83 40.44
N GLY A 28 0.14 -1.02 39.20
CA GLY A 28 -1.08 -1.72 38.84
C GLY A 28 -1.44 -1.60 37.36
N LEU A 29 -2.42 -2.40 36.88
CA LEU A 29 -2.78 -2.49 35.46
C LEU A 29 -3.27 -1.17 34.83
N GLN A 30 -3.80 -0.25 35.64
CA GLN A 30 -4.18 1.09 35.14
C GLN A 30 -2.93 1.90 34.72
N GLU A 31 -1.81 1.68 35.38
CA GLU A 31 -0.53 2.32 35.01
C GLU A 31 0.03 1.69 33.75
N VAL A 32 -0.03 0.38 33.60
CA VAL A 32 0.31 -0.30 32.33
C VAL A 32 -0.52 0.29 31.16
N GLY A 33 -1.80 0.57 31.38
CA GLY A 33 -2.64 1.24 30.39
C GLY A 33 -2.13 2.64 30.02
N ARG A 34 -1.59 3.41 30.98
CA ARG A 34 -0.95 4.70 30.71
C ARG A 34 0.34 4.56 29.90
N GLU A 35 1.16 3.54 30.19
CA GLU A 35 2.37 3.26 29.42
C GLU A 35 2.07 2.91 27.94
N VAL A 36 0.97 2.19 27.65
CA VAL A 36 0.52 1.95 26.28
C VAL A 36 0.18 3.27 25.59
N ILE A 37 -0.54 4.17 26.25
CA ILE A 37 -0.87 5.50 25.70
C ILE A 37 0.42 6.31 25.45
N ALA A 38 1.32 6.35 26.42
CA ALA A 38 2.59 7.06 26.31
C ALA A 38 3.44 6.55 25.12
N ALA A 39 3.48 5.24 24.90
CA ALA A 39 4.19 4.65 23.75
C ALA A 39 3.57 5.07 22.40
N VAL A 40 2.23 5.17 22.32
CA VAL A 40 1.52 5.67 21.14
C VAL A 40 1.83 7.15 20.90
N ASP A 41 1.82 7.98 21.94
CA ASP A 41 2.12 9.42 21.87
C ASP A 41 3.58 9.65 21.45
N LEU A 42 4.52 8.87 21.96
CA LEU A 42 5.93 8.91 21.55
C LEU A 42 6.08 8.59 20.06
N ASN A 43 5.40 7.54 19.57
CA ASN A 43 5.44 7.21 18.14
C ASN A 43 4.79 8.33 17.29
N ALA A 44 3.67 8.88 17.73
CA ALA A 44 2.99 9.96 17.02
C ALA A 44 3.89 11.20 16.87
N ARG A 45 4.58 11.58 17.95
CA ARG A 45 5.54 12.67 17.96
C ARG A 45 6.73 12.38 17.03
N TRP A 46 7.42 11.24 17.24
CA TRP A 46 8.59 10.90 16.45
C TRP A 46 8.27 10.74 14.97
N ARG A 47 7.33 9.83 14.62
CA ARG A 47 6.97 9.56 13.23
C ARG A 47 6.20 10.71 12.58
N GLY A 48 5.26 11.30 13.29
CA GLY A 48 4.33 12.30 12.75
C GLY A 48 4.87 13.72 12.72
N GLU A 49 5.79 14.10 13.64
CA GLU A 49 6.25 15.48 13.77
C GLU A 49 7.75 15.67 13.52
N GLU A 50 8.58 14.66 13.80
CA GLU A 50 10.03 14.77 13.78
C GLU A 50 10.67 14.11 12.54
N CYS A 51 10.04 13.07 11.95
CA CYS A 51 10.59 12.35 10.82
C CYS A 51 10.16 12.90 9.46
N ILE A 52 11.06 12.85 8.48
CA ILE A 52 10.71 12.88 7.06
C ILE A 52 10.32 11.45 6.66
N ASN A 53 9.01 11.19 6.51
CA ASN A 53 8.52 9.87 6.18
C ASN A 53 8.42 9.68 4.65
N LEU A 54 9.27 8.81 4.14
CA LEU A 54 9.35 8.44 2.72
C LEU A 54 8.95 6.97 2.50
N LEU A 55 8.18 6.37 3.43
CA LEU A 55 7.63 5.04 3.21
C LEU A 55 6.51 5.08 2.16
N ALA A 56 6.72 4.35 1.08
CA ALA A 56 5.77 4.29 -0.04
C ALA A 56 4.39 3.67 0.31
N PRO A 57 4.23 2.77 1.31
CA PRO A 57 2.94 2.19 1.66
C PRO A 57 2.17 2.95 2.75
N GLU A 58 2.59 4.13 3.16
CA GLU A 58 1.96 4.88 4.24
C GLU A 58 1.43 6.24 3.78
N ALA A 59 0.29 6.64 4.36
CA ALA A 59 -0.26 7.98 4.26
C ALA A 59 -0.89 8.40 5.59
N PRO A 60 -0.59 9.59 6.11
CA PRO A 60 -1.29 10.11 7.28
C PRO A 60 -2.75 10.40 6.93
N THR A 61 -3.66 10.02 7.80
CA THR A 61 -5.09 10.29 7.65
C THR A 61 -5.45 11.69 8.14
N SER A 62 -6.46 12.33 7.54
CA SER A 62 -6.97 13.63 7.99
C SER A 62 -7.54 13.58 9.41
N PRO A 63 -7.71 14.74 10.09
CA PRO A 63 -8.33 14.80 11.40
C PRO A 63 -9.74 14.20 11.43
N GLY A 64 -10.58 14.47 10.39
CA GLY A 64 -11.91 13.90 10.27
C GLY A 64 -11.91 12.38 10.13
N VAL A 65 -11.00 11.82 9.33
CA VAL A 65 -10.82 10.37 9.20
C VAL A 65 -10.42 9.74 10.53
N ARG A 66 -9.48 10.37 11.29
CA ARG A 66 -9.07 9.87 12.61
C ARG A 66 -10.21 9.92 13.64
N ALA A 67 -11.00 10.98 13.62
CA ALA A 67 -12.16 11.10 14.52
C ALA A 67 -13.18 9.96 14.27
N LEU A 68 -13.44 9.63 13.01
CA LEU A 68 -14.34 8.51 12.65
C LEU A 68 -13.78 7.15 13.02
N LEU A 69 -12.46 6.93 12.95
CA LEU A 69 -11.83 5.69 13.38
C LEU A 69 -11.99 5.43 14.89
N SER A 70 -12.17 6.46 15.72
CA SER A 70 -12.44 6.34 17.16
C SER A 70 -13.93 6.37 17.51
N ALA A 71 -14.83 6.42 16.50
CA ALA A 71 -16.27 6.53 16.73
C ALA A 71 -16.88 5.24 17.30
N GLU A 72 -17.89 5.41 18.17
CA GLU A 72 -18.60 4.34 18.89
C GLU A 72 -19.18 3.27 17.97
N ILE A 73 -19.61 3.66 16.76
CA ILE A 73 -20.17 2.77 15.75
C ILE A 73 -19.24 1.56 15.40
N GLY A 74 -17.93 1.70 15.66
CA GLY A 74 -16.95 0.61 15.50
C GLY A 74 -17.14 -0.55 16.47
N THR A 75 -17.96 -0.40 17.50
CA THR A 75 -18.31 -1.45 18.46
C THR A 75 -19.56 -2.24 18.06
N ARG A 76 -20.21 -1.87 16.95
CA ARG A 76 -21.45 -2.45 16.47
C ARG A 76 -21.21 -3.50 15.39
N ALA A 77 -22.01 -4.58 15.43
CA ALA A 77 -21.99 -5.63 14.42
C ALA A 77 -23.00 -5.33 13.30
N ALA A 78 -22.62 -5.60 12.05
CA ALA A 78 -23.46 -5.40 10.87
C ALA A 78 -23.20 -6.50 9.84
N GLU A 79 -23.51 -7.74 10.20
CA GLU A 79 -23.33 -8.88 9.29
C GLU A 79 -24.40 -8.93 8.20
N GLY A 80 -24.00 -9.41 7.04
CA GLY A 80 -24.83 -9.49 5.85
C GLY A 80 -24.58 -8.37 4.85
N HIS A 81 -25.62 -8.07 4.06
CA HIS A 81 -25.58 -7.01 3.05
C HIS A 81 -26.43 -5.81 3.49
N ILE A 82 -26.21 -4.66 2.85
CA ILE A 82 -26.97 -3.43 3.10
C ILE A 82 -28.48 -3.69 2.90
N GLY A 83 -29.29 -3.18 3.84
CA GLY A 83 -30.74 -3.28 3.81
C GLY A 83 -31.31 -4.27 4.81
N ARG A 84 -32.40 -3.87 5.46
CA ARG A 84 -33.00 -4.55 6.61
C ARG A 84 -33.22 -6.06 6.41
N GLU A 85 -33.68 -6.46 5.24
CA GLU A 85 -34.02 -7.87 4.96
C GLU A 85 -32.76 -8.71 4.62
N ASN A 86 -31.62 -8.05 4.41
CA ASN A 86 -30.36 -8.68 4.04
C ASN A 86 -29.37 -8.78 5.22
N ARG A 87 -29.72 -8.18 6.36
CA ARG A 87 -28.91 -8.21 7.59
C ARG A 87 -29.27 -9.40 8.47
N TRP A 88 -28.24 -9.97 9.09
CA TRP A 88 -28.44 -11.01 10.08
C TRP A 88 -28.82 -10.46 11.46
N PHE A 89 -28.50 -9.17 11.72
CA PHE A 89 -28.79 -8.49 12.99
C PHE A 89 -29.73 -7.31 12.82
N ALA A 90 -30.56 -7.07 13.83
CA ALA A 90 -31.33 -5.84 13.94
C ALA A 90 -30.42 -4.68 14.41
N GLY A 91 -30.92 -3.43 14.30
CA GLY A 91 -30.22 -2.24 14.79
C GLY A 91 -29.23 -1.61 13.80
N THR A 92 -29.27 -2.02 12.53
CA THR A 92 -28.32 -1.59 11.49
C THR A 92 -28.79 -0.38 10.69
N ARG A 93 -29.95 0.21 11.00
CA ARG A 93 -30.57 1.29 10.19
C ARG A 93 -29.58 2.40 9.78
N HIS A 94 -28.84 2.96 10.73
CA HIS A 94 -27.88 4.04 10.45
C HIS A 94 -26.53 3.52 9.96
N ILE A 95 -26.22 2.26 10.21
CA ILE A 95 -25.08 1.58 9.61
C ILE A 95 -25.31 1.41 8.10
N ASP A 96 -26.52 1.02 7.69
CA ASP A 96 -26.88 0.90 6.28
C ASP A 96 -26.73 2.25 5.53
N GLU A 97 -27.04 3.38 6.19
CA GLU A 97 -26.83 4.71 5.63
C GLU A 97 -25.35 5.00 5.40
N VAL A 98 -24.48 4.71 6.38
CA VAL A 98 -23.02 4.90 6.29
C VAL A 98 -22.42 4.02 5.18
N GLU A 99 -22.78 2.74 5.15
CA GLU A 99 -22.27 1.81 4.15
C GLU A 99 -22.75 2.17 2.73
N SER A 100 -24.01 2.58 2.58
CA SER A 100 -24.55 3.02 1.29
C SER A 100 -23.80 4.25 0.77
N LEU A 101 -23.54 5.24 1.64
CA LEU A 101 -22.72 6.41 1.29
C LEU A 101 -21.31 5.99 0.87
N CYS A 102 -20.68 5.06 1.59
CA CYS A 102 -19.37 4.57 1.24
C CYS A 102 -19.35 3.92 -0.15
N VAL A 103 -20.28 3.02 -0.44
CA VAL A 103 -20.38 2.34 -1.74
C VAL A 103 -20.58 3.35 -2.87
N GLU A 104 -21.55 4.27 -2.74
CA GLU A 104 -21.84 5.24 -3.80
C GLU A 104 -20.68 6.25 -4.00
N LEU A 105 -19.99 6.65 -2.94
CA LEU A 105 -18.78 7.49 -3.05
C LEU A 105 -17.64 6.74 -3.75
N LEU A 106 -17.39 5.48 -3.42
CA LEU A 106 -16.39 4.67 -4.11
C LEU A 106 -16.72 4.49 -5.59
N LYS A 107 -17.97 4.17 -5.93
CA LYS A 107 -18.43 4.09 -7.33
C LYS A 107 -18.20 5.40 -8.08
N LYS A 108 -18.47 6.52 -7.43
CA LYS A 108 -18.27 7.85 -8.02
C LYS A 108 -16.78 8.17 -8.21
N VAL A 109 -15.92 7.83 -7.23
CA VAL A 109 -14.47 8.08 -7.29
C VAL A 109 -13.82 7.24 -8.38
N PHE A 110 -14.21 5.96 -8.50
CA PHE A 110 -13.54 5.00 -9.39
C PHE A 110 -14.29 4.79 -10.71
N HIS A 111 -15.44 5.46 -10.92
CA HIS A 111 -16.27 5.31 -12.12
C HIS A 111 -16.63 3.85 -12.44
N CYS A 112 -16.95 3.05 -11.41
CA CYS A 112 -17.27 1.64 -11.50
C CYS A 112 -18.74 1.35 -11.14
N GLU A 113 -19.27 0.20 -11.59
CA GLU A 113 -20.66 -0.21 -11.33
C GLU A 113 -20.82 -0.82 -9.93
N TYR A 114 -19.80 -1.52 -9.43
CA TYR A 114 -19.83 -2.25 -8.16
C TYR A 114 -18.59 -1.97 -7.32
N ALA A 115 -18.80 -1.84 -6.00
CA ALA A 115 -17.74 -1.66 -5.03
C ALA A 115 -18.04 -2.41 -3.73
N ASP A 116 -17.02 -3.04 -3.14
CA ASP A 116 -17.11 -3.61 -1.79
C ASP A 116 -16.02 -3.01 -0.88
N HIS A 117 -16.43 -2.60 0.31
CA HIS A 117 -15.67 -1.81 1.28
C HIS A 117 -15.32 -2.57 2.56
N ARG A 118 -15.77 -3.84 2.68
CA ARG A 118 -15.76 -4.56 3.97
C ARG A 118 -14.40 -5.12 4.38
N MET A 119 -13.41 -5.21 3.47
CA MET A 119 -12.09 -5.75 3.75
C MET A 119 -11.28 -4.85 4.69
N CYS A 120 -10.69 -5.44 5.75
CA CYS A 120 -9.83 -4.71 6.67
C CYS A 120 -8.42 -4.43 6.12
N ALA A 121 -8.02 -5.10 5.03
CA ALA A 121 -6.76 -4.89 4.32
C ALA A 121 -6.91 -5.29 2.85
N SER A 122 -6.11 -4.71 1.94
CA SER A 122 -6.14 -5.07 0.51
C SER A 122 -5.79 -6.54 0.27
N MET A 123 -4.91 -7.12 1.08
CA MET A 123 -4.56 -8.55 1.02
C MET A 123 -5.78 -9.46 1.21
N ILE A 124 -6.75 -9.07 2.05
CA ILE A 124 -8.02 -9.79 2.18
C ILE A 124 -8.86 -9.63 0.91
N GLY A 125 -8.84 -8.44 0.27
CA GLY A 125 -9.45 -8.25 -1.05
C GLY A 125 -8.87 -9.20 -2.10
N ASN A 126 -7.55 -9.38 -2.12
CA ASN A 126 -6.91 -10.35 -3.02
C ASN A 126 -7.36 -11.80 -2.73
N ALA A 127 -7.49 -12.18 -1.44
CA ALA A 127 -8.00 -13.49 -1.06
C ALA A 127 -9.47 -13.69 -1.52
N VAL A 128 -10.29 -12.65 -1.43
CA VAL A 128 -11.66 -12.67 -1.98
C VAL A 128 -11.65 -12.92 -3.49
N VAL A 129 -10.79 -12.22 -4.24
CA VAL A 129 -10.66 -12.39 -5.69
C VAL A 129 -10.29 -13.83 -6.05
N TYR A 130 -9.30 -14.40 -5.37
CA TYR A 130 -8.93 -15.80 -5.60
C TYR A 130 -10.08 -16.76 -5.27
N SER A 131 -10.74 -16.57 -4.14
CA SER A 131 -11.89 -17.41 -3.74
C SER A 131 -13.08 -17.29 -4.69
N ALA A 132 -13.28 -16.11 -5.31
CA ALA A 132 -14.39 -15.86 -6.21
C ALA A 132 -14.17 -16.35 -7.64
N LEU A 133 -12.93 -16.24 -8.14
CA LEU A 133 -12.64 -16.40 -9.57
C LEU A 133 -11.75 -17.58 -9.92
N THR A 134 -11.28 -18.35 -8.92
CA THR A 134 -10.41 -19.51 -9.14
C THR A 134 -10.81 -20.70 -8.24
N ASP A 135 -10.41 -21.90 -8.64
CA ASP A 135 -10.50 -23.11 -7.87
C ASP A 135 -9.13 -23.59 -7.40
N VAL A 136 -9.08 -24.38 -6.32
CA VAL A 136 -7.84 -25.01 -5.84
C VAL A 136 -7.19 -25.83 -6.96
N GLY A 137 -5.90 -25.55 -7.22
CA GLY A 137 -5.12 -26.19 -8.27
C GLY A 137 -5.12 -25.46 -9.61
N ASP A 138 -5.92 -24.41 -9.76
CA ASP A 138 -5.86 -23.53 -10.94
C ASP A 138 -4.49 -22.87 -11.07
N THR A 139 -4.16 -22.48 -12.29
CA THR A 139 -2.93 -21.75 -12.60
C THR A 139 -3.23 -20.27 -12.77
N ILE A 140 -2.44 -19.43 -12.11
CA ILE A 140 -2.42 -17.97 -12.31
C ILE A 140 -1.06 -17.54 -12.86
N MET A 141 -1.03 -16.37 -13.49
CA MET A 141 0.22 -15.66 -13.75
C MET A 141 0.32 -14.43 -12.87
N SER A 142 1.50 -14.17 -12.32
CA SER A 142 1.74 -12.97 -11.51
C SER A 142 3.19 -12.49 -11.63
N VAL A 143 3.45 -11.23 -11.28
CA VAL A 143 4.79 -10.63 -11.35
C VAL A 143 5.70 -11.21 -10.27
N ALA A 144 6.94 -11.53 -10.61
CA ALA A 144 7.94 -12.03 -9.67
C ALA A 144 8.46 -10.90 -8.75
N PRO A 145 8.81 -11.19 -7.47
CA PRO A 145 9.23 -10.17 -6.50
C PRO A 145 10.46 -9.36 -6.89
N PRO A 146 11.52 -9.91 -7.49
CA PRO A 146 12.67 -9.10 -7.90
C PRO A 146 12.32 -8.01 -8.92
N VAL A 147 11.36 -8.25 -9.79
CA VAL A 147 10.86 -7.26 -10.75
C VAL A 147 9.62 -6.50 -10.25
N GLY A 148 9.42 -6.48 -8.94
CA GLY A 148 8.44 -5.63 -8.27
C GLY A 148 7.14 -6.31 -7.84
N GLY A 149 6.97 -7.62 -8.05
CA GLY A 149 5.75 -8.34 -7.66
C GLY A 149 5.51 -8.34 -6.15
N HIS A 150 4.24 -8.34 -5.74
CA HIS A 150 3.84 -8.39 -4.33
C HIS A 150 3.56 -9.82 -3.87
N SER A 151 3.95 -10.15 -2.64
CA SER A 151 3.80 -11.48 -2.04
C SER A 151 2.34 -11.97 -1.97
N SER A 152 1.35 -11.08 -1.89
CA SER A 152 -0.07 -11.47 -1.86
C SER A 152 -0.49 -12.27 -3.11
N ASN A 153 0.19 -12.08 -4.23
CA ASN A 153 -0.07 -12.75 -5.50
C ASN A 153 0.89 -13.93 -5.74
N ARG A 154 1.59 -14.39 -4.70
CA ARG A 154 2.63 -15.41 -4.75
C ARG A 154 2.34 -16.58 -3.80
N ARG A 155 3.26 -17.58 -3.81
CA ARG A 155 3.16 -18.79 -2.99
C ARG A 155 3.06 -18.49 -1.50
N ASP A 156 3.73 -17.44 -1.04
CA ASP A 156 3.83 -17.08 0.38
C ASP A 156 2.66 -16.19 0.87
N GLY A 157 1.68 -15.97 0.01
CA GLY A 157 0.52 -15.14 0.29
C GLY A 157 -0.82 -15.83 0.02
N PRO A 158 -1.90 -15.04 -0.08
CA PRO A 158 -3.26 -15.54 -0.36
C PRO A 158 -3.36 -16.47 -1.57
N ALA A 159 -2.67 -16.18 -2.67
CA ALA A 159 -2.66 -17.05 -3.86
C ALA A 159 -2.17 -18.47 -3.55
N GLY A 160 -1.03 -18.59 -2.86
CA GLY A 160 -0.49 -19.89 -2.45
C GLY A 160 -1.33 -20.57 -1.36
N SER A 161 -1.87 -19.79 -0.41
CA SER A 161 -2.77 -20.30 0.63
C SER A 161 -4.09 -20.85 0.04
N HIS A 162 -4.54 -20.31 -1.10
CA HIS A 162 -5.68 -20.82 -1.86
C HIS A 162 -5.34 -22.08 -2.70
N GLY A 163 -4.06 -22.47 -2.73
CA GLY A 163 -3.60 -23.66 -3.44
C GLY A 163 -3.40 -23.45 -4.93
N LEU A 164 -3.16 -22.22 -5.39
CA LEU A 164 -2.94 -21.89 -6.79
C LEU A 164 -1.52 -22.24 -7.23
N LYS A 165 -1.39 -22.64 -8.52
CA LYS A 165 -0.11 -22.75 -9.22
C LYS A 165 0.23 -21.39 -9.81
N ILE A 166 1.49 -20.95 -9.63
CA ILE A 166 1.89 -19.60 -10.02
C ILE A 166 2.98 -19.70 -11.09
N VAL A 167 2.76 -19.01 -12.20
CA VAL A 167 3.72 -18.82 -13.28
C VAL A 167 4.08 -17.34 -13.36
N ASP A 168 5.35 -17.05 -13.57
CA ASP A 168 5.83 -15.68 -13.65
C ASP A 168 5.39 -14.98 -14.95
N ILE A 169 4.89 -13.77 -14.84
CA ILE A 169 4.70 -12.87 -15.98
C ILE A 169 6.09 -12.43 -16.45
N PRO A 170 6.40 -12.56 -17.75
CA PRO A 170 7.64 -12.04 -18.31
C PRO A 170 7.71 -10.51 -18.17
N VAL A 171 8.76 -10.02 -17.53
CA VAL A 171 9.03 -8.58 -17.33
C VAL A 171 10.44 -8.28 -17.85
N ASP A 172 10.58 -7.17 -18.58
CA ASP A 172 11.88 -6.61 -18.91
C ASP A 172 12.46 -5.94 -17.64
N SER A 173 13.61 -6.44 -17.20
CA SER A 173 14.24 -6.00 -15.95
C SER A 173 14.90 -4.62 -16.03
N VAL A 174 15.09 -4.07 -17.22
CA VAL A 174 15.66 -2.73 -17.47
C VAL A 174 14.54 -1.72 -17.62
N GLU A 175 13.56 -2.05 -18.46
CA GLU A 175 12.40 -1.19 -18.71
C GLU A 175 11.38 -1.22 -17.56
N LEU A 176 11.38 -2.29 -16.74
CA LEU A 176 10.43 -2.52 -15.64
C LEU A 176 8.97 -2.57 -16.12
N GLU A 177 8.79 -3.13 -17.30
CA GLU A 177 7.50 -3.31 -17.97
C GLU A 177 7.30 -4.76 -18.39
N VAL A 178 6.05 -5.15 -18.63
CA VAL A 178 5.75 -6.50 -19.15
C VAL A 178 6.34 -6.66 -20.55
N ASP A 179 7.13 -7.73 -20.77
CA ASP A 179 7.55 -8.18 -22.09
C ASP A 179 6.34 -8.84 -22.80
N LEU A 180 5.57 -8.02 -23.53
CA LEU A 180 4.36 -8.47 -24.22
C LEU A 180 4.61 -9.57 -25.22
N ASP A 181 5.74 -9.55 -25.93
CA ASP A 181 6.06 -10.58 -26.92
C ASP A 181 6.27 -11.94 -26.25
N ARG A 182 6.96 -11.98 -25.13
CA ARG A 182 7.12 -13.20 -24.34
C ARG A 182 5.82 -13.60 -23.65
N PHE A 183 5.06 -12.63 -23.13
CA PHE A 183 3.75 -12.90 -22.52
C PHE A 183 2.80 -13.54 -23.53
N ASN A 184 2.68 -12.99 -24.74
CA ASN A 184 1.79 -13.48 -25.79
C ASN A 184 2.19 -14.87 -26.32
N ARG A 185 3.44 -15.28 -26.17
CA ARG A 185 3.86 -16.67 -26.44
C ARG A 185 3.54 -17.62 -25.29
N LEU A 186 3.82 -17.19 -24.04
CA LEU A 186 3.71 -18.04 -22.86
C LEU A 186 2.26 -18.22 -22.40
N ALA A 187 1.46 -17.15 -22.36
CA ALA A 187 0.12 -17.17 -21.80
C ALA A 187 -0.85 -18.17 -22.48
N PRO A 188 -0.84 -18.35 -23.84
CA PRO A 188 -1.64 -19.38 -24.50
C PRO A 188 -1.23 -20.82 -24.18
N GLU A 189 0.03 -21.05 -23.81
CA GLU A 189 0.53 -22.37 -23.38
C GLU A 189 0.10 -22.69 -21.95
N VAL A 190 0.20 -21.70 -21.07
CA VAL A 190 -0.17 -21.79 -19.63
C VAL A 190 -1.68 -21.79 -19.43
N ARG A 191 -2.41 -21.00 -20.22
CA ARG A 191 -3.85 -20.74 -20.10
C ARG A 191 -4.25 -20.41 -18.66
N PRO A 192 -3.67 -19.37 -18.05
CA PRO A 192 -3.98 -19.03 -16.67
C PRO A 192 -5.46 -18.72 -16.50
N LYS A 193 -6.05 -19.19 -15.40
CA LYS A 193 -7.41 -18.82 -15.01
C LYS A 193 -7.51 -17.33 -14.71
N LEU A 194 -6.43 -16.78 -14.09
CA LEU A 194 -6.35 -15.39 -13.70
C LEU A 194 -4.92 -14.86 -13.93
N VAL A 195 -4.79 -13.66 -14.46
CA VAL A 195 -3.54 -12.89 -14.49
C VAL A 195 -3.62 -11.81 -13.42
N ALA A 196 -2.78 -11.93 -12.39
CA ALA A 196 -2.76 -11.04 -11.24
C ALA A 196 -1.66 -9.97 -11.42
N LEU A 197 -2.07 -8.73 -11.65
CA LEU A 197 -1.22 -7.58 -11.89
C LEU A 197 -1.07 -6.76 -10.61
N GLY A 198 -0.10 -7.12 -9.75
CA GLY A 198 0.12 -6.46 -8.47
C GLY A 198 1.59 -6.20 -8.18
N LEU A 199 1.92 -4.97 -7.80
CA LEU A 199 3.29 -4.51 -7.58
C LEU A 199 3.49 -3.90 -6.19
N THR A 200 4.63 -4.21 -5.60
CA THR A 200 5.22 -3.47 -4.48
C THR A 200 6.15 -2.36 -4.98
N MET A 201 6.83 -2.59 -6.13
CA MET A 201 7.61 -1.61 -6.85
C MET A 201 6.83 -1.19 -8.10
N ALA A 202 5.95 -0.21 -7.94
CA ALA A 202 5.01 0.22 -8.96
C ALA A 202 5.49 1.52 -9.60
N LEU A 203 6.27 1.44 -10.68
CA LEU A 203 6.82 2.62 -11.36
C LEU A 203 6.07 2.98 -12.63
N PHE A 204 5.65 2.00 -13.44
CA PHE A 204 5.02 2.20 -14.73
C PHE A 204 3.72 1.39 -14.89
N PRO A 205 2.81 1.81 -15.80
CA PRO A 205 1.55 1.10 -16.07
C PRO A 205 1.76 -0.29 -16.66
N PHE A 206 0.76 -1.16 -16.48
CA PHE A 206 0.66 -2.43 -17.19
C PHE A 206 -0.03 -2.25 -18.55
N PRO A 207 0.32 -3.04 -19.56
CA PRO A 207 -0.38 -3.10 -20.85
C PRO A 207 -1.66 -3.96 -20.74
N ILE A 208 -2.61 -3.53 -19.89
CA ILE A 208 -3.80 -4.34 -19.51
C ILE A 208 -4.62 -4.72 -20.74
N GLN A 209 -4.88 -3.77 -21.66
CA GLN A 209 -5.70 -4.02 -22.83
C GLN A 209 -5.15 -5.16 -23.68
N GLN A 210 -3.85 -5.12 -24.00
CA GLN A 210 -3.21 -6.16 -24.82
C GLN A 210 -3.17 -7.51 -24.10
N MET A 211 -2.97 -7.50 -22.80
CA MET A 211 -2.99 -8.73 -22.00
C MET A 211 -4.41 -9.32 -21.92
N ALA A 212 -5.44 -8.49 -21.76
CA ALA A 212 -6.84 -8.90 -21.73
C ALA A 212 -7.28 -9.51 -23.07
N GLU A 213 -6.90 -8.90 -24.19
CA GLU A 213 -7.14 -9.43 -25.55
C GLU A 213 -6.56 -10.85 -25.73
N THR A 214 -5.38 -11.11 -25.17
CA THR A 214 -4.76 -12.43 -25.21
C THR A 214 -5.48 -13.41 -24.30
N VAL A 215 -5.72 -13.04 -23.03
CA VAL A 215 -6.23 -13.92 -21.98
C VAL A 215 -7.70 -14.31 -22.21
N SER A 216 -8.49 -13.43 -22.81
CA SER A 216 -9.91 -13.68 -23.14
C SER A 216 -10.14 -14.82 -24.11
N GLN A 217 -9.14 -15.19 -24.93
CA GLN A 217 -9.25 -16.27 -25.93
C GLN A 217 -9.57 -17.65 -25.34
N TRP A 218 -9.32 -17.87 -24.06
CA TRP A 218 -9.70 -19.11 -23.32
C TRP A 218 -10.57 -18.85 -22.10
N GLY A 219 -11.15 -17.63 -21.96
CA GLY A 219 -12.01 -17.27 -20.83
C GLY A 219 -11.23 -17.00 -19.54
N GLY A 220 -9.92 -16.76 -19.61
CA GLY A 220 -9.14 -16.25 -18.49
C GLY A 220 -9.49 -14.82 -18.17
N LYS A 221 -9.13 -14.37 -16.98
CA LYS A 221 -9.49 -13.04 -16.44
C LYS A 221 -8.27 -12.23 -16.01
N ILE A 222 -8.41 -10.91 -15.98
CA ILE A 222 -7.40 -9.97 -15.48
C ILE A 222 -7.83 -9.44 -14.12
N PHE A 223 -6.96 -9.61 -13.13
CA PHE A 223 -7.07 -9.02 -11.80
C PHE A 223 -6.00 -7.95 -11.62
N PHE A 224 -6.41 -6.72 -11.36
CA PHE A 224 -5.50 -5.61 -11.06
C PHE A 224 -5.46 -5.35 -9.55
N ASP A 225 -4.33 -5.70 -8.91
CA ASP A 225 -4.05 -5.32 -7.53
C ASP A 225 -3.42 -3.92 -7.51
N GLY A 226 -4.27 -2.92 -7.44
CA GLY A 226 -3.92 -1.51 -7.44
C GLY A 226 -3.54 -0.96 -6.06
N ALA A 227 -3.09 -1.78 -5.12
CA ALA A 227 -2.85 -1.36 -3.74
C ALA A 227 -1.97 -0.10 -3.62
N HIS A 228 -0.95 0.06 -4.45
CA HIS A 228 -0.10 1.24 -4.49
C HIS A 228 -0.62 2.36 -5.37
N GLN A 229 -1.34 2.03 -6.43
CA GLN A 229 -1.77 2.98 -7.46
C GLN A 229 -3.19 3.51 -7.24
N LEU A 230 -3.91 3.07 -6.21
CA LEU A 230 -5.33 3.33 -6.02
C LEU A 230 -5.72 4.81 -6.15
N GLY A 231 -4.99 5.71 -5.47
CA GLY A 231 -5.22 7.15 -5.58
C GLY A 231 -4.91 7.71 -6.98
N LEU A 232 -3.83 7.22 -7.61
CA LEU A 232 -3.46 7.65 -8.96
C LEU A 232 -4.49 7.23 -10.01
N VAL A 233 -5.06 6.01 -9.88
CA VAL A 233 -6.17 5.52 -10.69
C VAL A 233 -7.41 6.38 -10.49
N ALA A 234 -7.78 6.63 -9.23
CA ALA A 234 -8.95 7.43 -8.86
C ALA A 234 -8.88 8.87 -9.39
N ALA A 235 -7.70 9.46 -9.43
CA ALA A 235 -7.47 10.83 -9.92
C ALA A 235 -7.18 10.94 -11.43
N GLY A 236 -7.16 9.81 -12.16
CA GLY A 236 -6.88 9.81 -13.60
C GLY A 236 -5.42 10.09 -13.98
N PHE A 237 -4.48 10.02 -13.04
CA PHE A 237 -3.03 10.23 -13.28
C PHE A 237 -2.27 8.95 -13.64
N TYR A 238 -2.96 7.84 -13.68
CA TYR A 238 -2.39 6.55 -14.05
C TYR A 238 -3.24 5.93 -15.17
N GLN A 239 -3.43 4.63 -15.17
CA GLN A 239 -4.31 3.92 -16.09
C GLN A 239 -5.70 3.74 -15.47
N ASP A 240 -6.70 3.44 -16.31
CA ASP A 240 -8.05 3.03 -15.86
C ASP A 240 -8.19 1.52 -16.07
N PRO A 241 -7.87 0.70 -15.07
CA PRO A 241 -7.74 -0.75 -15.26
C PRO A 241 -9.06 -1.41 -15.67
N LEU A 242 -10.23 -0.96 -15.17
CA LEU A 242 -11.51 -1.53 -15.57
C LEU A 242 -11.85 -1.23 -17.02
N LYS A 243 -11.62 0.00 -17.49
CA LYS A 243 -11.85 0.37 -18.91
C LYS A 243 -10.81 -0.26 -19.84
N GLU A 244 -9.62 -0.55 -19.35
CA GLU A 244 -8.57 -1.22 -20.12
C GLU A 244 -8.77 -2.75 -20.18
N GLY A 245 -9.76 -3.30 -19.47
CA GLY A 245 -10.14 -4.71 -19.57
C GLY A 245 -9.76 -5.58 -18.37
N ALA A 246 -9.42 -4.98 -17.22
CA ALA A 246 -9.38 -5.74 -15.97
C ALA A 246 -10.80 -6.11 -15.55
N ASP A 247 -11.02 -7.38 -15.20
CA ASP A 247 -12.32 -7.89 -14.73
C ASP A 247 -12.63 -7.44 -13.30
N ILE A 248 -11.58 -7.26 -12.49
CA ILE A 248 -11.70 -6.91 -11.08
C ILE A 248 -10.45 -6.15 -10.61
N VAL A 249 -10.68 -5.18 -9.73
CA VAL A 249 -9.62 -4.36 -9.11
C VAL A 249 -9.70 -4.49 -7.60
N THR A 250 -8.56 -4.64 -6.93
CA THR A 250 -8.45 -4.41 -5.49
C THR A 250 -7.57 -3.21 -5.19
N GLY A 251 -7.74 -2.62 -4.02
CA GLY A 251 -6.93 -1.48 -3.61
C GLY A 251 -6.73 -1.38 -2.12
N SER A 252 -5.72 -0.60 -1.72
CA SER A 252 -5.42 -0.25 -0.33
C SER A 252 -5.73 1.22 -0.09
N ALA A 253 -6.74 1.53 0.71
CA ALA A 253 -7.11 2.91 0.98
C ALA A 253 -6.08 3.66 1.83
N GLY A 254 -5.29 2.96 2.64
CA GLY A 254 -4.28 3.57 3.52
C GLY A 254 -2.97 3.98 2.84
N LYS A 255 -2.89 3.92 1.49
CA LYS A 255 -1.70 4.33 0.72
C LYS A 255 -2.00 5.62 -0.06
N THR A 256 -1.82 5.65 -1.37
CA THR A 256 -2.05 6.85 -2.20
C THR A 256 -3.46 7.44 -2.08
N PHE A 257 -4.46 6.65 -1.71
CA PHE A 257 -5.81 7.14 -1.45
C PHE A 257 -5.94 7.88 -0.11
N SER A 258 -4.95 7.75 0.79
CA SER A 258 -4.84 8.47 2.09
C SER A 258 -6.03 8.33 3.03
N GLY A 259 -6.75 7.22 2.92
CA GLY A 259 -7.84 6.82 3.80
C GLY A 259 -7.38 5.93 4.97
N PRO A 260 -8.31 5.31 5.67
CA PRO A 260 -8.00 4.36 6.74
C PRO A 260 -7.36 3.09 6.15
N GLN A 261 -6.63 2.33 6.98
CA GLN A 261 -6.16 1.00 6.60
C GLN A 261 -7.37 0.13 6.27
N SER A 262 -7.59 -0.08 4.97
CA SER A 262 -8.67 -0.93 4.47
C SER A 262 -8.40 -1.41 3.05
N GLY A 263 -9.06 -2.51 2.67
CA GLY A 263 -9.14 -2.98 1.29
C GLY A 263 -10.46 -2.59 0.65
N ILE A 264 -10.44 -2.36 -0.64
CA ILE A 264 -11.64 -2.22 -1.48
C ILE A 264 -11.57 -3.19 -2.64
N ILE A 265 -12.73 -3.56 -3.18
CA ILE A 265 -12.85 -4.36 -4.40
C ILE A 265 -13.80 -3.60 -5.34
N LEU A 266 -13.45 -3.50 -6.63
CA LEU A 266 -14.18 -2.77 -7.65
C LEU A 266 -14.34 -3.65 -8.90
N TRP A 267 -15.50 -3.62 -9.55
CA TRP A 267 -15.76 -4.36 -10.79
C TRP A 267 -16.94 -3.76 -11.55
N ASP A 268 -17.05 -4.09 -12.84
CA ASP A 268 -18.16 -3.64 -13.70
C ASP A 268 -19.04 -4.81 -14.20
N ASP A 269 -18.46 -6.02 -14.32
CA ASP A 269 -19.18 -7.18 -14.86
C ASP A 269 -20.21 -7.75 -13.85
N PRO A 270 -21.52 -7.67 -14.12
CA PRO A 270 -22.55 -8.23 -13.24
C PRO A 270 -22.45 -9.76 -13.10
N SER A 271 -21.83 -10.46 -14.05
CA SER A 271 -21.73 -11.92 -14.04
C SER A 271 -20.88 -12.48 -12.91
N ILE A 272 -19.88 -11.70 -12.41
CA ILE A 272 -19.03 -12.10 -11.29
C ILE A 272 -19.56 -11.62 -9.93
N THR A 273 -20.58 -10.73 -9.91
CA THR A 273 -21.06 -10.10 -8.68
C THR A 273 -21.43 -11.10 -7.60
N LYS A 274 -22.18 -12.15 -7.97
CA LYS A 274 -22.58 -13.18 -6.97
C LYS A 274 -21.33 -13.88 -6.39
N ALA A 275 -20.38 -14.29 -7.22
CA ALA A 275 -19.17 -14.97 -6.75
C ALA A 275 -18.33 -14.07 -5.82
N VAL A 276 -18.17 -12.79 -6.16
CA VAL A 276 -17.43 -11.82 -5.35
C VAL A 276 -18.15 -11.58 -4.01
N THR A 277 -19.46 -11.33 -4.03
CA THR A 277 -20.22 -11.05 -2.80
C THR A 277 -20.33 -12.25 -1.87
N ASP A 278 -20.48 -13.47 -2.40
CA ASP A 278 -20.45 -14.71 -1.62
C ASP A 278 -19.07 -14.99 -1.01
N ALA A 279 -18.00 -14.68 -1.72
CA ALA A 279 -16.65 -14.78 -1.20
C ALA A 279 -16.38 -13.73 -0.09
N VAL A 280 -16.90 -12.52 -0.23
CA VAL A 280 -16.79 -11.51 0.83
C VAL A 280 -17.55 -12.00 2.07
N PHE A 281 -18.85 -12.23 1.97
CA PHE A 281 -19.68 -12.65 3.09
C PHE A 281 -20.37 -13.99 2.77
N PRO A 282 -20.25 -15.00 3.67
CA PRO A 282 -19.69 -14.95 5.03
C PRO A 282 -18.21 -15.33 5.14
N ILE A 283 -17.45 -15.52 4.02
CA ILE A 283 -16.14 -16.19 4.07
C ILE A 283 -15.04 -15.29 4.65
N TRP A 284 -14.84 -14.09 4.06
CA TRP A 284 -13.69 -13.24 4.39
C TRP A 284 -14.01 -12.02 5.26
N ALA A 285 -15.28 -11.60 5.32
CA ALA A 285 -15.69 -10.41 6.07
C ALA A 285 -17.09 -10.62 6.71
N ALA A 286 -17.19 -11.47 7.72
CA ALA A 286 -18.45 -11.66 8.45
C ALA A 286 -18.79 -10.41 9.28
N THR A 287 -17.98 -10.08 10.29
CA THR A 287 -18.12 -8.85 11.08
C THR A 287 -17.06 -7.86 10.68
N HIS A 288 -17.43 -6.79 10.00
CA HIS A 288 -16.52 -5.73 9.59
C HIS A 288 -16.61 -4.50 10.51
N GLN A 289 -15.57 -3.69 10.49
CA GLN A 289 -15.44 -2.51 11.36
C GLN A 289 -16.15 -1.31 10.74
N VAL A 290 -17.34 -0.97 11.25
CA VAL A 290 -18.19 0.09 10.66
C VAL A 290 -17.57 1.49 10.80
N ASN A 291 -16.82 1.77 11.88
CA ASN A 291 -16.08 3.02 12.03
C ASN A 291 -15.04 3.21 10.92
N ARG A 292 -14.38 2.13 10.49
CA ARG A 292 -13.46 2.14 9.36
C ARG A 292 -14.19 2.43 8.03
N VAL A 293 -15.39 1.90 7.87
CA VAL A 293 -16.23 2.19 6.69
C VAL A 293 -16.64 3.66 6.66
N ALA A 294 -17.05 4.23 7.80
CA ALA A 294 -17.35 5.66 7.92
C ALA A 294 -16.11 6.53 7.56
N ALA A 295 -14.94 6.16 8.06
CA ALA A 295 -13.69 6.81 7.75
C ALA A 295 -13.32 6.70 6.26
N LEU A 296 -13.57 5.55 5.63
CA LEU A 296 -13.36 5.34 4.19
C LEU A 296 -14.30 6.21 3.35
N ALA A 297 -15.58 6.30 3.73
CA ALA A 297 -16.55 7.16 3.05
C ALA A 297 -16.13 8.64 3.11
N TYR A 298 -15.67 9.10 4.29
CA TYR A 298 -15.16 10.45 4.46
C TYR A 298 -13.92 10.71 3.61
N SER A 299 -12.97 9.77 3.58
CA SER A 299 -11.79 9.86 2.72
C SER A 299 -12.15 9.90 1.24
N ALA A 300 -13.17 9.15 0.80
CA ALA A 300 -13.62 9.18 -0.58
C ALA A 300 -14.23 10.56 -0.96
N ALA A 301 -14.93 11.21 -0.02
CA ALA A 301 -15.42 12.57 -0.23
C ALA A 301 -14.28 13.60 -0.31
N GLU A 302 -13.27 13.53 0.59
CA GLU A 302 -12.06 14.35 0.49
C GLU A 302 -11.32 14.12 -0.83
N PHE A 303 -11.24 12.88 -1.27
CA PHE A 303 -10.54 12.52 -2.50
C PHE A 303 -11.25 13.06 -3.76
N LEU A 304 -12.57 13.11 -3.78
CA LEU A 304 -13.34 13.76 -4.86
C LEU A 304 -13.04 15.26 -4.97
N GLU A 305 -12.73 15.92 -3.87
CA GLU A 305 -12.44 17.35 -3.85
C GLU A 305 -10.96 17.65 -4.14
N TYR A 306 -10.05 16.91 -3.55
CA TYR A 306 -8.61 17.24 -3.56
C TYR A 306 -7.74 16.23 -4.29
N GLY A 307 -8.25 15.07 -4.67
CA GLY A 307 -7.46 13.93 -5.17
C GLY A 307 -6.66 14.24 -6.42
N GLU A 308 -7.22 15.01 -7.37
CA GLU A 308 -6.54 15.41 -8.59
C GLU A 308 -5.29 16.24 -8.29
N ALA A 309 -5.44 17.31 -7.52
CA ALA A 309 -4.32 18.19 -7.15
C ALA A 309 -3.25 17.43 -6.35
N TYR A 310 -3.68 16.55 -5.44
CA TYR A 310 -2.80 15.76 -4.60
C TYR A 310 -1.98 14.76 -5.42
N MET A 311 -2.60 13.98 -6.28
CA MET A 311 -1.91 12.98 -7.09
C MET A 311 -0.97 13.60 -8.12
N ASN A 312 -1.36 14.75 -8.70
CA ASN A 312 -0.47 15.51 -9.58
C ASN A 312 0.82 15.92 -8.84
N GLN A 313 0.70 16.47 -7.62
CA GLN A 313 1.87 16.89 -6.86
C GLN A 313 2.72 15.70 -6.38
N ILE A 314 2.09 14.57 -6.01
CA ILE A 314 2.81 13.36 -5.62
C ILE A 314 3.76 12.88 -6.73
N VAL A 315 3.29 12.83 -7.98
CA VAL A 315 4.09 12.36 -9.12
C VAL A 315 5.23 13.34 -9.40
N LYS A 316 4.96 14.66 -9.40
CA LYS A 316 6.00 15.69 -9.59
C LYS A 316 7.08 15.58 -8.51
N ASN A 317 6.69 15.43 -7.26
CA ASN A 317 7.61 15.25 -6.15
C ASN A 317 8.46 13.98 -6.30
N ALA A 318 7.86 12.87 -6.73
CA ALA A 318 8.60 11.63 -6.94
C ALA A 318 9.66 11.76 -8.06
N GLN A 319 9.30 12.40 -9.17
CA GLN A 319 10.23 12.68 -10.28
C GLN A 319 11.34 13.62 -9.85
N ALA A 320 11.02 14.72 -9.19
CA ALA A 320 12.01 15.70 -8.70
C ALA A 320 12.97 15.08 -7.68
N LEU A 321 12.45 14.21 -6.78
CA LEU A 321 13.29 13.50 -5.82
C LEU A 321 14.23 12.51 -6.52
N GLY A 322 13.72 11.75 -7.50
CA GLY A 322 14.54 10.83 -8.29
C GLY A 322 15.67 11.53 -9.05
N GLU A 323 15.37 12.65 -9.71
CA GLU A 323 16.35 13.47 -10.40
C GLU A 323 17.41 14.03 -9.43
N ALA A 324 16.98 14.62 -8.33
CA ALA A 324 17.86 15.21 -7.34
C ALA A 324 18.78 14.18 -6.65
N LEU A 325 18.30 12.96 -6.39
CA LEU A 325 19.13 11.87 -5.88
C LEU A 325 20.16 11.39 -6.90
N GLN A 326 19.76 11.23 -8.17
CA GLN A 326 20.65 10.83 -9.27
C GLN A 326 21.76 11.85 -9.46
N GLU A 327 21.46 13.16 -9.49
CA GLU A 327 22.43 14.25 -9.60
C GLU A 327 23.45 14.25 -8.45
N ARG A 328 23.03 13.84 -7.26
CA ARG A 328 23.90 13.74 -6.07
C ARG A 328 24.68 12.43 -5.98
N GLY A 329 24.66 11.61 -7.05
CA GLY A 329 25.46 10.41 -7.16
C GLY A 329 24.83 9.16 -6.50
N ILE A 330 23.53 9.14 -6.23
CA ILE A 330 22.80 7.97 -5.80
C ILE A 330 22.12 7.35 -7.04
N PRO A 331 22.53 6.16 -7.50
CA PRO A 331 21.98 5.55 -8.71
C PRO A 331 20.48 5.25 -8.56
N MET A 332 19.68 5.72 -9.51
CA MET A 332 18.24 5.53 -9.53
C MET A 332 17.83 4.60 -10.68
N LEU A 333 16.85 3.71 -10.43
CA LEU A 333 16.25 2.91 -11.48
C LEU A 333 15.44 3.80 -12.44
N ALA A 334 15.33 3.36 -13.69
CA ALA A 334 14.51 3.98 -14.74
C ALA A 334 14.79 5.48 -14.98
N SER A 335 16.00 5.97 -14.71
CA SER A 335 16.38 7.37 -14.95
C SER A 335 16.18 7.80 -16.41
N HIS A 336 16.40 6.89 -17.38
CA HIS A 336 16.18 7.12 -18.82
C HIS A 336 14.70 7.30 -19.20
N LYS A 337 13.76 6.97 -18.27
CA LYS A 337 12.31 7.11 -18.46
C LYS A 337 11.68 8.14 -17.52
N GLY A 338 12.49 9.03 -16.91
CA GLY A 338 12.03 10.02 -15.93
C GLY A 338 11.66 9.43 -14.57
N PHE A 339 12.31 8.32 -14.19
CA PHE A 339 12.27 7.61 -12.91
C PHE A 339 10.95 6.90 -12.61
N THR A 340 9.78 7.53 -12.79
CA THR A 340 8.49 6.99 -12.38
C THR A 340 7.30 7.74 -12.99
N ARG A 341 6.16 7.08 -13.02
CA ARG A 341 4.83 7.67 -13.24
C ARG A 341 3.93 7.54 -12.00
N THR A 342 4.53 7.24 -10.83
CA THR A 342 3.79 7.04 -9.58
C THR A 342 4.40 7.87 -8.44
N HIS A 343 4.06 7.52 -7.21
CA HIS A 343 4.58 8.12 -5.98
C HIS A 343 5.92 7.51 -5.52
N GLN A 344 6.48 6.55 -6.25
CA GLN A 344 7.67 5.80 -5.83
C GLN A 344 8.86 6.09 -6.73
N VAL A 345 10.05 6.10 -6.12
CA VAL A 345 11.33 5.96 -6.82
C VAL A 345 12.18 4.90 -6.14
N ILE A 346 13.06 4.25 -6.88
CA ILE A 346 13.90 3.16 -6.39
C ILE A 346 15.38 3.51 -6.62
N ALA A 347 16.15 3.49 -5.53
CA ALA A 347 17.59 3.67 -5.57
C ALA A 347 18.33 2.33 -5.51
N ASP A 348 19.41 2.17 -6.29
CA ASP A 348 20.39 1.12 -6.10
C ASP A 348 21.41 1.58 -5.06
N VAL A 349 21.34 0.99 -3.88
CA VAL A 349 22.16 1.37 -2.73
C VAL A 349 23.20 0.30 -2.34
N ARG A 350 23.48 -0.65 -3.23
CA ARG A 350 24.47 -1.72 -2.99
C ARG A 350 25.84 -1.17 -2.62
N LYS A 351 26.30 -0.12 -3.29
CA LYS A 351 27.60 0.53 -2.98
C LYS A 351 27.65 1.22 -1.62
N PHE A 352 26.48 1.40 -0.96
CA PHE A 352 26.37 2.01 0.36
C PHE A 352 26.05 0.99 1.46
N GLY A 353 26.12 -0.30 1.17
CA GLY A 353 25.91 -1.39 2.16
C GLY A 353 24.60 -2.16 2.00
N GLY A 354 23.77 -1.81 1.00
CA GLY A 354 22.49 -2.47 0.75
C GLY A 354 21.31 -1.80 1.45
N GLY A 355 20.11 -2.23 1.07
CA GLY A 355 18.87 -1.54 1.43
C GLY A 355 18.55 -1.55 2.92
N LEU A 356 18.86 -2.62 3.66
CA LEU A 356 18.62 -2.68 5.10
C LEU A 356 19.53 -1.73 5.87
N GLU A 357 20.84 -1.76 5.57
CA GLU A 357 21.81 -0.92 6.28
C GLU A 357 21.58 0.56 5.99
N VAL A 358 21.29 0.90 4.73
CA VAL A 358 20.95 2.28 4.35
C VAL A 358 19.64 2.75 5.02
N ALA A 359 18.60 1.91 5.04
CA ALA A 359 17.35 2.28 5.71
C ALA A 359 17.54 2.57 7.20
N ARG A 360 18.36 1.76 7.90
CA ARG A 360 18.71 1.97 9.33
C ARG A 360 19.53 3.24 9.56
N GLN A 361 20.49 3.51 8.67
CA GLN A 361 21.29 4.73 8.75
C GLN A 361 20.41 5.98 8.56
N LEU A 362 19.50 5.97 7.60
CA LEU A 362 18.55 7.05 7.35
C LEU A 362 17.59 7.23 8.54
N GLU A 363 17.05 6.13 9.09
CA GLU A 363 16.19 6.14 10.28
C GLU A 363 16.88 6.82 11.47
N SER A 364 18.19 6.54 11.68
CA SER A 364 18.98 7.18 12.75
C SER A 364 19.15 8.71 12.56
N ALA A 365 18.82 9.22 11.37
CA ALA A 365 18.76 10.65 11.06
C ALA A 365 17.32 11.16 10.83
N ASN A 366 16.30 10.44 11.32
CA ASN A 366 14.88 10.74 11.19
C ASN A 366 14.37 10.79 9.72
N ILE A 367 14.95 9.99 8.83
CA ILE A 367 14.48 9.81 7.46
C ILE A 367 14.03 8.36 7.29
N ILE A 368 12.73 8.15 7.11
CA ILE A 368 12.13 6.82 7.12
C ILE A 368 11.92 6.31 5.70
N THR A 369 12.53 5.18 5.37
CA THR A 369 12.47 4.51 4.08
C THR A 369 12.35 3.00 4.27
N ASN A 370 12.26 2.21 3.20
CA ASN A 370 12.36 0.76 3.31
C ASN A 370 13.24 0.11 2.23
N LYS A 371 13.86 -1.00 2.61
CA LYS A 371 14.57 -1.88 1.69
C LYS A 371 13.63 -2.49 0.64
N ASN A 372 14.14 -2.77 -0.55
CA ASN A 372 13.40 -3.40 -1.64
C ASN A 372 14.32 -4.23 -2.53
N LEU A 373 13.85 -5.37 -3.05
CA LEU A 373 14.58 -6.12 -4.07
C LEU A 373 14.75 -5.27 -5.34
N LEU A 374 15.90 -5.40 -5.98
CA LEU A 374 16.15 -4.91 -7.33
C LEU A 374 15.95 -6.03 -8.36
N PRO A 375 15.72 -5.72 -9.63
CA PRO A 375 15.62 -6.74 -10.69
C PRO A 375 16.84 -7.65 -10.83
N THR A 376 17.98 -7.20 -10.33
CA THR A 376 19.24 -7.94 -10.33
C THR A 376 19.48 -8.77 -9.06
N ASP A 377 18.61 -8.63 -8.05
CA ASP A 377 18.71 -9.38 -6.80
C ASP A 377 18.07 -10.76 -6.95
N SER A 378 18.54 -11.72 -6.16
CA SER A 378 17.89 -13.01 -5.98
C SER A 378 16.66 -12.88 -5.06
N TYR A 379 15.71 -13.80 -5.17
CA TYR A 379 14.59 -13.89 -4.21
C TYR A 379 15.08 -14.11 -2.77
N ASP A 380 16.25 -14.75 -2.59
CA ASP A 380 16.82 -15.02 -1.27
C ASP A 380 17.52 -13.81 -0.64
N ASP A 381 17.70 -12.70 -1.37
CA ASP A 381 18.38 -11.50 -0.87
C ASP A 381 17.52 -10.61 0.05
N TRP A 382 16.35 -11.09 0.47
CA TRP A 382 15.43 -10.33 1.35
C TRP A 382 16.04 -9.83 2.66
N ALA A 383 17.09 -10.48 3.16
CA ALA A 383 17.73 -10.03 4.39
C ALA A 383 18.31 -8.62 4.23
N ASN A 384 19.08 -8.38 3.16
CA ASN A 384 19.64 -7.08 2.82
C ASN A 384 19.68 -6.89 1.29
N PRO A 385 18.55 -6.58 0.65
CA PRO A 385 18.46 -6.41 -0.80
C PRO A 385 19.22 -5.17 -1.27
N GLY A 386 19.50 -5.10 -2.58
CA GLY A 386 20.26 -4.01 -3.17
C GLY A 386 19.54 -2.67 -3.24
N GLY A 387 18.23 -2.65 -3.11
CA GLY A 387 17.41 -1.46 -3.35
C GLY A 387 16.87 -0.78 -2.11
N LEU A 388 16.63 0.52 -2.26
CA LEU A 388 15.89 1.36 -1.33
C LEU A 388 14.66 1.90 -2.05
N ARG A 389 13.46 1.67 -1.51
CA ARG A 389 12.20 2.22 -2.02
C ARG A 389 11.86 3.50 -1.26
N ILE A 390 11.54 4.54 -2.00
CA ILE A 390 11.29 5.89 -1.50
C ILE A 390 9.94 6.35 -2.06
N GLY A 391 9.05 6.87 -1.21
CA GLY A 391 7.72 7.35 -1.60
C GLY A 391 7.48 8.79 -1.17
N THR A 392 6.62 9.49 -1.88
CA THR A 392 6.36 10.93 -1.67
C THR A 392 4.96 11.24 -1.14
N ILE A 393 4.21 10.24 -0.69
CA ILE A 393 2.82 10.40 -0.26
C ILE A 393 2.71 11.39 0.90
N GLU A 394 3.42 11.12 2.01
CA GLU A 394 3.30 11.91 3.24
C GLU A 394 3.90 13.30 3.08
N VAL A 395 5.11 13.41 2.54
CA VAL A 395 5.77 14.72 2.34
C VAL A 395 4.94 15.65 1.46
N THR A 396 4.26 15.11 0.43
CA THR A 396 3.33 15.89 -0.38
C THR A 396 2.11 16.31 0.44
N ARG A 397 1.55 15.42 1.27
CA ARG A 397 0.40 15.76 2.12
C ARG A 397 0.72 16.81 3.18
N LEU A 398 1.99 16.96 3.52
CA LEU A 398 2.50 18.02 4.40
C LEU A 398 2.79 19.34 3.67
N GLY A 399 2.44 19.44 2.39
CA GLY A 399 2.58 20.66 1.59
C GLY A 399 3.95 20.82 0.94
N MET A 400 4.85 19.83 1.01
CA MET A 400 6.14 19.88 0.34
C MET A 400 5.97 19.73 -1.17
N ARG A 401 6.83 20.42 -1.94
CA ARG A 401 6.85 20.46 -3.40
C ARG A 401 8.25 20.09 -3.91
N GLU A 402 8.52 20.33 -5.17
CA GLU A 402 9.75 19.90 -5.87
C GLU A 402 11.03 20.48 -5.24
N GLU A 403 10.99 21.71 -4.68
CA GLU A 403 12.17 22.30 -4.04
C GLU A 403 12.52 21.57 -2.73
N GLU A 404 11.52 21.20 -1.93
CA GLU A 404 11.73 20.42 -0.71
C GLU A 404 12.26 19.01 -1.03
N MET A 405 11.91 18.46 -2.19
CA MET A 405 12.47 17.18 -2.65
C MET A 405 13.97 17.26 -2.90
N LYS A 406 14.47 18.40 -3.38
CA LYS A 406 15.92 18.64 -3.56
C LYS A 406 16.64 18.72 -2.22
N GLU A 407 16.02 19.33 -1.21
CA GLU A 407 16.57 19.41 0.15
C GLU A 407 16.58 18.04 0.82
N ILE A 408 15.50 17.25 0.68
CA ILE A 408 15.45 15.85 1.16
C ILE A 408 16.55 15.02 0.49
N ALA A 409 16.74 15.16 -0.82
CA ALA A 409 17.82 14.48 -1.54
C ALA A 409 19.21 14.89 -1.03
N ASP A 410 19.37 16.16 -0.62
CA ASP A 410 20.63 16.64 -0.01
C ASP A 410 20.90 15.96 1.34
N PHE A 411 19.91 15.85 2.24
CA PHE A 411 20.06 15.13 3.50
C PHE A 411 20.49 13.68 3.28
N ILE A 412 19.87 12.98 2.32
CA ILE A 412 20.22 11.59 1.99
C ILE A 412 21.65 11.52 1.43
N ALA A 413 22.04 12.43 0.53
CA ALA A 413 23.36 12.44 -0.06
C ALA A 413 24.47 12.79 0.95
N ARG A 414 24.21 13.68 1.90
CA ARG A 414 25.14 14.02 2.99
C ARG A 414 25.48 12.80 3.82
N LEU A 415 24.50 11.93 4.09
CA LEU A 415 24.72 10.67 4.81
C LEU A 415 25.47 9.65 3.94
N LEU A 416 24.96 9.35 2.76
CA LEU A 416 25.39 8.21 1.96
C LEU A 416 26.64 8.49 1.10
N VAL A 417 26.78 9.71 0.60
CA VAL A 417 27.85 10.09 -0.36
C VAL A 417 28.96 10.89 0.32
N GLN A 418 28.58 11.84 1.21
CA GLN A 418 29.55 12.74 1.86
C GLN A 418 30.03 12.20 3.20
N GLY A 419 29.36 11.16 3.78
CA GLY A 419 29.75 10.53 5.02
C GLY A 419 29.58 11.40 6.27
N GLU A 420 28.62 12.33 6.24
CA GLU A 420 28.27 13.11 7.44
C GLU A 420 27.62 12.23 8.50
N THR A 421 27.74 12.64 9.77
CA THR A 421 27.16 11.85 10.87
C THR A 421 25.65 11.97 10.93
N THR A 422 24.98 10.92 11.39
CA THR A 422 23.52 10.85 11.55
C THR A 422 23.01 11.91 12.53
N GLU A 423 23.77 12.24 13.58
CA GLU A 423 23.40 13.26 14.56
C GLU A 423 23.40 14.67 13.94
N LYS A 424 24.35 14.97 13.02
CA LYS A 424 24.41 16.26 12.36
C LYS A 424 23.25 16.42 11.39
N VAL A 425 23.05 15.44 10.50
CA VAL A 425 21.99 15.48 9.52
C VAL A 425 20.63 15.42 10.22
N GLY A 426 20.46 14.59 11.25
CA GLY A 426 19.20 14.47 12.01
C GLY A 426 18.77 15.78 12.67
N ARG A 427 19.71 16.60 13.17
CA ARG A 427 19.35 17.97 13.68
C ARG A 427 18.84 18.89 12.56
N ASP A 428 19.39 18.80 11.36
CA ASP A 428 18.94 19.60 10.24
C ASP A 428 17.58 19.11 9.73
N VAL A 429 17.36 17.80 9.69
CA VAL A 429 16.07 17.15 9.40
C VAL A 429 14.98 17.61 10.38
N LEU A 430 15.26 17.61 11.69
CA LEU A 430 14.30 18.08 12.70
C LEU A 430 13.93 19.56 12.47
N ARG A 431 14.90 20.41 12.16
CA ARG A 431 14.66 21.83 11.85
C ARG A 431 13.82 21.99 10.59
N PHE A 432 14.16 21.30 9.53
CA PHE A 432 13.41 21.30 8.28
C PHE A 432 11.96 20.82 8.52
N ARG A 433 11.80 19.66 9.16
CA ARG A 433 10.49 19.06 9.41
C ARG A 433 9.57 19.92 10.28
N SER A 434 10.12 20.72 11.18
CA SER A 434 9.34 21.61 12.05
C SER A 434 8.53 22.67 11.28
N SER A 435 8.88 22.96 10.03
CA SER A 435 8.14 23.87 9.15
C SER A 435 6.95 23.23 8.44
N TYR A 436 6.84 21.89 8.48
CA TYR A 436 5.83 21.13 7.73
C TYR A 436 4.98 20.26 8.67
N GLN A 437 4.10 20.88 9.44
CA GLN A 437 3.27 20.22 10.47
C GLN A 437 1.79 20.10 10.09
N THR A 438 1.35 20.81 9.05
CA THR A 438 -0.04 20.83 8.61
C THR A 438 -0.29 19.78 7.54
N LEU A 439 -1.37 19.00 7.70
CA LEU A 439 -1.85 18.08 6.69
C LEU A 439 -2.80 18.81 5.74
N TYR A 440 -2.45 18.84 4.48
CA TYR A 440 -3.26 19.41 3.39
C TYR A 440 -4.04 18.33 2.63
N TYR A 441 -4.76 18.74 1.60
CA TYR A 441 -5.63 17.88 0.76
C TYR A 441 -6.69 17.17 1.60
N CYS A 442 -7.29 17.90 2.54
CA CYS A 442 -8.36 17.46 3.43
C CYS A 442 -9.32 18.61 3.71
N PHE A 443 -10.51 18.32 4.24
CA PHE A 443 -11.52 19.34 4.47
C PHE A 443 -11.11 20.38 5.51
N GLU A 444 -10.29 20.01 6.48
CA GLU A 444 -9.86 20.91 7.56
C GLU A 444 -8.88 21.99 7.10
N HIS A 445 -8.04 21.70 6.10
CA HIS A 445 -6.96 22.61 5.71
C HIS A 445 -6.91 22.91 4.20
N GLY A 446 -7.72 22.22 3.36
CA GLY A 446 -7.75 22.45 1.92
C GLY A 446 -6.44 22.15 1.19
N LEU A 447 -6.08 22.99 0.22
CA LEU A 447 -4.84 22.91 -0.55
C LEU A 447 -3.72 23.71 0.11
N PRO A 448 -2.43 23.32 -0.03
CA PRO A 448 -1.32 24.15 0.40
C PRO A 448 -1.24 25.43 -0.46
N GLU A 449 -0.87 26.55 0.17
CA GLU A 449 -0.68 27.87 -0.49
C GLU A 449 0.41 27.88 -1.57
#